data_22b2766657e3536b4fc22817d5ad0283
#
_entry.id   22b2766657e3536b4fc22817d5ad0283
#
_cell.length_a   1.000
_cell.length_b   1.000
_cell.length_c   1.000
_cell.angle_alpha   90.00
_cell.angle_beta   90.00
_cell.angle_gamma   90.00
#
_symmetry.space_group_name_H-M   'P 1'
#
loop_
_entity.id
_entity.type
_entity.pdbx_description
1 polymer ?
#
loop_
_entity_poly.entity_id
_entity_poly.type
_entity_poly.pdbx_seq_one_letter_code
_entity_poly.pdbx_strand_id
1 'polypeptide(L)'
;MPSSSLPHSRLDEIHERGLIRIAIRWAPSAEQYKDPDTGEPAGIVGLLGIQMAKDLGVRAEFVDLTWADHIPALLEDRVDICMKHTNTPERAQKVEFSTGRVLRYEGKIVVRSDRGILDENDLNQTHRIIACGEGDSQEAQIRDSYPLAQVHFYPKTENALAAVDSGEADACLADQSVPDFLLLHPECTTLTDENDEPVRTSIDYSHPMIKPGDQRFLNWVDNWMDFHAVQGTIEQIKQEAHTAFRAKFERIVGMSED
;
A
#
# COMPACT_ATOMS: atom_id res chain seq x y z
N MET A 1 26.23 41.14 4.43
CA MET A 1 25.04 40.37 4.06
C MET A 1 25.15 39.03 4.75
N PRO A 2 24.24 38.62 5.67
CA PRO A 2 24.28 37.27 6.16
C PRO A 2 24.01 36.34 4.96
N SER A 3 24.87 35.35 4.76
CA SER A 3 24.67 34.28 3.78
C SER A 3 23.41 33.53 4.24
N SER A 4 22.31 33.70 3.53
CA SER A 4 21.13 32.88 3.74
C SER A 4 21.45 31.48 3.22
N SER A 5 22.08 30.65 4.04
CA SER A 5 22.08 29.23 3.78
C SER A 5 20.61 28.78 3.75
N LEU A 6 20.23 28.14 2.66
CA LEU A 6 18.92 27.50 2.58
C LEU A 6 18.74 26.60 3.81
N PRO A 7 17.51 26.48 4.35
CA PRO A 7 17.24 25.51 5.41
C PRO A 7 17.73 24.13 4.98
N HIS A 8 18.37 23.42 5.89
CA HIS A 8 18.79 22.04 5.66
C HIS A 8 17.59 21.19 5.28
N SER A 9 17.75 20.35 4.26
CA SER A 9 16.69 19.53 3.69
C SER A 9 17.11 18.07 3.62
N ARG A 10 16.15 17.19 3.67
CA ARG A 10 16.35 15.74 3.43
C ARG A 10 17.07 15.47 2.09
N LEU A 11 16.87 16.32 1.08
CA LEU A 11 17.62 16.24 -0.18
C LEU A 11 19.12 16.36 0.04
N ASP A 12 19.55 17.28 0.90
CA ASP A 12 20.98 17.47 1.19
C ASP A 12 21.54 16.23 1.89
N GLU A 13 20.82 15.72 2.89
CA GLU A 13 21.19 14.49 3.60
C GLU A 13 21.28 13.26 2.69
N ILE A 14 20.32 13.11 1.75
CA ILE A 14 20.30 12.02 0.76
C ILE A 14 21.56 12.09 -0.12
N HIS A 15 21.90 13.28 -0.62
CA HIS A 15 23.09 13.47 -1.44
C HIS A 15 24.40 13.27 -0.67
N GLU A 16 24.52 13.82 0.55
CA GLU A 16 25.67 13.63 1.42
C GLU A 16 25.93 12.16 1.75
N ARG A 17 24.85 11.42 1.99
CA ARG A 17 24.87 9.98 2.31
C ARG A 17 25.06 9.10 1.08
N GLY A 18 24.72 9.61 -0.13
CA GLY A 18 24.77 8.87 -1.40
C GLY A 18 23.71 7.76 -1.50
N LEU A 19 22.63 7.84 -0.73
CA LEU A 19 21.52 6.89 -0.77
C LEU A 19 20.20 7.50 -0.30
N ILE A 20 19.09 6.99 -0.85
CA ILE A 20 17.72 7.25 -0.38
C ILE A 20 17.14 5.98 0.24
N ARG A 21 16.58 6.11 1.45
CA ARG A 21 15.92 5.02 2.17
C ARG A 21 14.42 5.06 1.90
N ILE A 22 13.90 3.98 1.35
CA ILE A 22 12.52 3.86 0.87
C ILE A 22 11.82 2.79 1.69
N ALA A 23 10.71 3.14 2.34
CA ALA A 23 9.89 2.16 3.02
C ALA A 23 9.20 1.25 1.99
N ILE A 24 9.22 -0.05 2.27
CA ILE A 24 8.52 -1.05 1.49
C ILE A 24 7.94 -2.11 2.43
N ARG A 25 6.89 -2.78 2.01
CA ARG A 25 6.38 -3.99 2.65
C ARG A 25 6.39 -5.10 1.60
N TRP A 26 7.27 -6.06 1.74
CA TRP A 26 7.29 -7.17 0.80
C TRP A 26 5.99 -7.97 0.89
N ALA A 27 5.37 -8.18 -0.26
CA ALA A 27 4.13 -8.93 -0.41
C ALA A 27 4.13 -9.64 -1.77
N PRO A 28 3.41 -10.75 -1.94
CA PRO A 28 3.24 -11.42 -3.22
C PRO A 28 2.22 -10.67 -4.09
N SER A 29 2.54 -9.44 -4.47
CA SER A 29 1.69 -8.57 -5.27
C SER A 29 2.50 -7.82 -6.32
N ALA A 30 1.88 -7.49 -7.46
CA ALA A 30 2.51 -6.71 -8.52
C ALA A 30 3.06 -5.35 -8.07
N GLU A 31 2.68 -4.90 -6.89
CA GLU A 31 3.08 -3.59 -6.37
C GLU A 31 4.44 -3.61 -5.66
N GLN A 32 4.78 -4.71 -4.97
CA GLN A 32 5.97 -4.74 -4.11
C GLN A 32 6.40 -6.17 -3.77
N TYR A 33 7.27 -6.74 -4.57
CA TYR A 33 7.82 -8.08 -4.33
C TYR A 33 9.33 -8.09 -4.56
N LYS A 34 9.99 -9.16 -4.09
CA LYS A 34 11.37 -9.47 -4.48
C LYS A 34 11.34 -10.35 -5.72
N ASP A 35 12.13 -9.99 -6.71
CA ASP A 35 12.29 -10.82 -7.90
C ASP A 35 12.85 -12.20 -7.51
N PRO A 36 12.15 -13.32 -7.82
CA PRO A 36 12.58 -14.65 -7.41
C PRO A 36 13.87 -15.14 -8.09
N ASP A 37 14.30 -14.50 -9.16
CA ASP A 37 15.54 -14.86 -9.87
C ASP A 37 16.75 -14.12 -9.32
N THR A 38 16.58 -12.86 -8.93
CA THR A 38 17.68 -11.97 -8.55
C THR A 38 17.67 -11.58 -7.07
N GLY A 39 16.54 -11.71 -6.39
CA GLY A 39 16.32 -11.19 -5.03
C GLY A 39 16.17 -9.67 -4.96
N GLU A 40 16.25 -8.97 -6.10
CA GLU A 40 16.19 -7.52 -6.17
C GLU A 40 14.76 -6.99 -5.97
N PRO A 41 14.63 -5.74 -5.51
CA PRO A 41 13.35 -5.05 -5.41
C PRO A 41 12.64 -4.98 -6.76
N ALA A 42 11.39 -5.42 -6.78
CA ALA A 42 10.54 -5.44 -7.96
C ALA A 42 9.12 -4.96 -7.63
N GLY A 43 8.26 -4.96 -8.63
CA GLY A 43 6.93 -4.38 -8.51
C GLY A 43 6.97 -2.85 -8.64
N ILE A 44 5.79 -2.24 -8.56
CA ILE A 44 5.62 -0.79 -8.83
C ILE A 44 6.46 0.04 -7.86
N VAL A 45 6.40 -0.24 -6.55
CA VAL A 45 7.15 0.51 -5.52
C VAL A 45 8.66 0.32 -5.69
N GLY A 46 9.11 -0.92 -5.97
CA GLY A 46 10.51 -1.21 -6.23
C GLY A 46 11.06 -0.42 -7.42
N LEU A 47 10.38 -0.49 -8.56
CA LEU A 47 10.80 0.18 -9.79
C LEU A 47 10.73 1.71 -9.68
N LEU A 48 9.69 2.27 -9.06
CA LEU A 48 9.61 3.72 -8.80
C LEU A 48 10.73 4.18 -7.87
N GLY A 49 11.04 3.42 -6.83
CA GLY A 49 12.13 3.75 -5.90
C GLY A 49 13.51 3.71 -6.60
N ILE A 50 13.76 2.73 -7.46
CA ILE A 50 14.97 2.64 -8.29
C ILE A 50 15.06 3.83 -9.24
N GLN A 51 13.97 4.20 -9.92
CA GLN A 51 13.93 5.36 -10.79
C GLN A 51 14.20 6.66 -10.04
N MET A 52 13.59 6.83 -8.85
CA MET A 52 13.80 8.00 -8.00
C MET A 52 15.25 8.13 -7.55
N ALA A 53 15.89 7.05 -7.12
CA ALA A 53 17.29 7.03 -6.74
C ALA A 53 18.21 7.37 -7.92
N LYS A 54 17.90 6.86 -9.10
CA LYS A 54 18.62 7.17 -10.35
C LYS A 54 18.59 8.67 -10.67
N ASP A 55 17.42 9.29 -10.56
CA ASP A 55 17.24 10.72 -10.86
C ASP A 55 17.90 11.62 -9.80
N LEU A 56 18.00 11.15 -8.56
CA LEU A 56 18.78 11.79 -7.50
C LEU A 56 20.29 11.56 -7.65
N GLY A 57 20.73 10.63 -8.49
CA GLY A 57 22.14 10.25 -8.61
C GLY A 57 22.70 9.50 -7.40
N VAL A 58 21.84 8.78 -6.66
CA VAL A 58 22.18 8.03 -5.43
C VAL A 58 21.75 6.56 -5.54
N ARG A 59 22.05 5.75 -4.53
CA ARG A 59 21.54 4.37 -4.43
C ARG A 59 20.17 4.33 -3.76
N ALA A 60 19.34 3.37 -4.12
CA ALA A 60 18.14 3.02 -3.37
C ALA A 60 18.48 2.00 -2.27
N GLU A 61 17.95 2.23 -1.07
CA GLU A 61 17.91 1.26 0.02
C GLU A 61 16.46 1.05 0.42
N PHE A 62 16.00 -0.21 0.38
CA PHE A 62 14.63 -0.56 0.71
C PHE A 62 14.57 -1.12 2.12
N VAL A 63 13.77 -0.49 2.97
CA VAL A 63 13.57 -0.89 4.38
C VAL A 63 12.23 -1.59 4.49
N ASP A 64 12.26 -2.89 4.81
CA ASP A 64 11.05 -3.71 4.98
C ASP A 64 10.34 -3.38 6.28
N LEU A 65 9.08 -2.99 6.20
CA LEU A 65 8.28 -2.48 7.31
C LEU A 65 6.82 -2.92 7.16
N THR A 66 6.11 -3.10 8.26
CA THR A 66 4.65 -3.24 8.24
C THR A 66 3.97 -1.91 7.90
N TRP A 67 2.69 -1.92 7.49
CA TRP A 67 1.95 -0.67 7.23
C TRP A 67 1.90 0.24 8.46
N ALA A 68 1.73 -0.34 9.65
CA ALA A 68 1.71 0.37 10.92
C ALA A 68 3.04 1.07 11.22
N ASP A 69 4.17 0.51 10.77
CA ASP A 69 5.51 1.03 11.03
C ASP A 69 5.96 2.14 10.08
N HIS A 70 5.31 2.34 8.93
CA HIS A 70 5.75 3.30 7.92
C HIS A 70 5.76 4.74 8.45
N ILE A 71 4.71 5.21 9.13
CA ILE A 71 4.65 6.56 9.71
C ILE A 71 5.66 6.71 10.85
N PRO A 72 5.74 5.81 11.85
CA PRO A 72 6.80 5.84 12.84
C PRO A 72 8.20 5.90 12.22
N ALA A 73 8.48 5.09 11.21
CA ALA A 73 9.80 5.06 10.55
C ALA A 73 10.18 6.37 9.86
N LEU A 74 9.21 7.09 9.26
CA LEU A 74 9.43 8.43 8.71
C LEU A 74 9.75 9.44 9.84
N LEU A 75 8.96 9.43 10.90
CA LEU A 75 9.12 10.37 12.01
C LEU A 75 10.43 10.18 12.77
N GLU A 76 10.90 8.92 12.84
CA GLU A 76 12.16 8.52 13.51
C GLU A 76 13.38 8.57 12.56
N ASP A 77 13.24 9.08 11.35
CA ASP A 77 14.31 9.17 10.35
C ASP A 77 14.94 7.81 9.96
N ARG A 78 14.20 6.71 10.10
CA ARG A 78 14.63 5.39 9.63
C ARG A 78 14.50 5.24 8.11
N VAL A 79 13.53 5.95 7.51
CA VAL A 79 13.33 6.06 6.06
C VAL A 79 13.16 7.51 5.67
N ASP A 80 13.39 7.81 4.39
CA ASP A 80 13.26 9.16 3.84
C ASP A 80 11.90 9.39 3.19
N ILE A 81 11.32 8.32 2.62
CA ILE A 81 10.07 8.37 1.88
C ILE A 81 9.34 7.03 1.95
N CYS A 82 8.02 7.08 1.96
CA CYS A 82 7.15 5.95 1.66
C CYS A 82 6.44 6.25 0.35
N MET A 83 6.65 5.43 -0.68
CA MET A 83 6.17 5.73 -2.04
C MET A 83 4.65 5.59 -2.20
N LYS A 84 3.97 4.86 -1.30
CA LYS A 84 2.62 4.41 -1.52
C LYS A 84 1.81 4.32 -0.23
N HIS A 85 1.00 5.34 0.04
CA HIS A 85 0.02 5.33 1.13
C HIS A 85 -1.24 6.11 0.75
N THR A 86 -2.41 5.62 1.18
CA THR A 86 -3.67 6.37 1.12
C THR A 86 -3.56 7.60 2.01
N ASN A 87 -3.85 8.78 1.47
CA ASN A 87 -3.74 10.06 2.15
C ASN A 87 -4.97 10.38 3.02
N THR A 88 -5.24 9.54 4.03
CA THR A 88 -6.37 9.80 4.94
C THR A 88 -6.15 11.07 5.76
N PRO A 89 -7.25 11.78 6.16
CA PRO A 89 -7.14 12.95 7.02
C PRO A 89 -6.41 12.70 8.34
N GLU A 90 -6.52 11.50 8.90
CA GLU A 90 -5.81 11.11 10.13
C GLU A 90 -4.30 11.03 9.90
N ARG A 91 -3.86 10.39 8.80
CA ARG A 91 -2.44 10.28 8.45
C ARG A 91 -1.85 11.64 8.11
N ALA A 92 -2.60 12.49 7.41
CA ALA A 92 -2.18 13.85 7.03
C ALA A 92 -1.96 14.80 8.22
N GLN A 93 -2.43 14.45 9.42
CA GLN A 93 -2.08 15.18 10.63
C GLN A 93 -0.65 14.85 11.14
N LYS A 94 -0.07 13.73 10.71
CA LYS A 94 1.20 13.20 11.23
C LYS A 94 2.34 13.33 10.22
N VAL A 95 2.04 13.28 8.92
CA VAL A 95 3.01 13.28 7.80
C VAL A 95 2.53 14.19 6.67
N GLU A 96 3.44 14.54 5.76
CA GLU A 96 3.12 15.27 4.55
C GLU A 96 3.01 14.33 3.36
N PHE A 97 1.96 14.51 2.57
CA PHE A 97 1.70 13.76 1.35
C PHE A 97 2.03 14.59 0.11
N SER A 98 2.71 13.97 -0.85
CA SER A 98 2.82 14.50 -2.20
C SER A 98 1.43 14.55 -2.86
N THR A 99 1.22 15.52 -3.72
CA THR A 99 0.01 15.62 -4.58
C THR A 99 0.01 14.57 -5.70
N GLY A 100 1.18 13.99 -6.01
CA GLY A 100 1.34 12.96 -7.04
C GLY A 100 0.65 11.65 -6.65
N ARG A 101 -0.10 11.08 -7.61
CA ARG A 101 -0.82 9.81 -7.42
C ARG A 101 -0.02 8.65 -7.97
N VAL A 102 0.16 7.61 -7.17
CA VAL A 102 0.86 6.38 -7.60
C VAL A 102 -0.15 5.38 -8.14
N LEU A 103 -1.11 4.97 -7.32
CA LEU A 103 -2.11 3.96 -7.67
C LEU A 103 -3.50 4.42 -7.26
N ARG A 104 -4.51 3.89 -7.95
CA ARG A 104 -5.92 3.99 -7.59
C ARG A 104 -6.38 2.64 -7.07
N TYR A 105 -7.02 2.65 -5.93
CA TYR A 105 -7.58 1.47 -5.30
C TYR A 105 -9.10 1.53 -5.27
N GLU A 106 -9.72 0.35 -5.31
CA GLU A 106 -11.13 0.16 -5.02
C GLU A 106 -11.23 -0.84 -3.88
N GLY A 107 -11.70 -0.36 -2.73
CA GLY A 107 -11.97 -1.22 -1.60
C GLY A 107 -13.11 -2.19 -1.93
N LYS A 108 -12.97 -3.44 -1.51
CA LYS A 108 -13.93 -4.52 -1.69
C LYS A 108 -14.13 -5.27 -0.38
N ILE A 109 -15.25 -5.95 -0.28
CA ILE A 109 -15.54 -6.84 0.83
C ILE A 109 -15.33 -8.26 0.37
N VAL A 110 -14.39 -8.97 0.99
CA VAL A 110 -14.14 -10.39 0.77
C VAL A 110 -14.89 -11.19 1.81
N VAL A 111 -15.62 -12.19 1.37
CA VAL A 111 -16.40 -13.13 2.18
C VAL A 111 -16.21 -14.56 1.69
N ARG A 112 -16.52 -15.56 2.54
CA ARG A 112 -16.67 -16.94 2.07
C ARG A 112 -18.05 -17.15 1.48
N SER A 113 -18.13 -17.87 0.36
CA SER A 113 -19.37 -18.15 -0.37
C SER A 113 -20.38 -18.96 0.45
N ASP A 114 -19.91 -19.76 1.43
CA ASP A 114 -20.73 -20.64 2.27
C ASP A 114 -21.25 -19.99 3.56
N ARG A 115 -20.95 -18.70 3.82
CA ARG A 115 -21.31 -18.03 5.09
C ARG A 115 -22.67 -17.35 5.09
N GLY A 116 -23.40 -17.37 3.96
CA GLY A 116 -24.74 -16.79 3.86
C GLY A 116 -24.78 -15.28 4.07
N ILE A 117 -23.68 -14.59 3.75
CA ILE A 117 -23.62 -13.13 3.73
C ILE A 117 -24.02 -12.70 2.32
N LEU A 118 -25.17 -12.03 2.21
CA LEU A 118 -25.78 -11.67 0.93
C LEU A 118 -25.63 -10.19 0.61
N ASP A 119 -25.56 -9.36 1.64
CA ASP A 119 -25.38 -7.91 1.48
C ASP A 119 -24.61 -7.30 2.66
N GLU A 120 -24.32 -5.99 2.58
CA GLU A 120 -23.55 -5.26 3.60
C GLU A 120 -24.27 -5.19 4.97
N ASN A 121 -25.61 -5.26 5.00
CA ASN A 121 -26.36 -5.20 6.27
C ASN A 121 -26.17 -6.47 7.10
N ASP A 122 -25.89 -7.60 6.45
CA ASP A 122 -25.58 -8.87 7.11
C ASP A 122 -24.29 -8.78 7.94
N LEU A 123 -23.39 -7.84 7.60
CA LEU A 123 -22.13 -7.64 8.31
C LEU A 123 -22.27 -6.77 9.56
N ASN A 124 -23.25 -5.86 9.62
CA ASN A 124 -23.42 -4.96 10.76
C ASN A 124 -24.24 -5.60 11.89
N GLN A 125 -23.74 -6.71 12.44
CA GLN A 125 -24.38 -7.47 13.51
C GLN A 125 -23.35 -7.86 14.58
N THR A 126 -23.79 -7.92 15.85
CA THR A 126 -22.90 -8.13 17.01
C THR A 126 -22.15 -9.46 17.03
N HIS A 127 -22.61 -10.44 16.26
CA HIS A 127 -21.96 -11.74 16.15
C HIS A 127 -21.02 -11.86 14.94
N ARG A 128 -20.98 -10.84 14.07
CA ARG A 128 -20.10 -10.82 12.89
C ARG A 128 -18.71 -10.32 13.25
N ILE A 129 -17.71 -10.96 12.64
CA ILE A 129 -16.31 -10.61 12.78
C ILE A 129 -15.79 -10.09 11.43
N ILE A 130 -15.33 -8.84 11.42
CA ILE A 130 -14.67 -8.23 10.26
C ILE A 130 -13.18 -8.18 10.53
N ALA A 131 -12.40 -8.87 9.71
CA ALA A 131 -10.93 -8.87 9.76
C ALA A 131 -10.36 -7.61 9.10
N CYS A 132 -9.29 -7.07 9.67
CA CYS A 132 -8.56 -5.92 9.16
C CYS A 132 -7.06 -6.08 9.42
N GLY A 133 -6.22 -5.64 8.49
CA GLY A 133 -4.78 -5.55 8.72
C GLY A 133 -4.46 -4.35 9.64
N GLU A 134 -3.48 -4.51 10.53
CA GLU A 134 -3.02 -3.41 11.39
C GLU A 134 -2.43 -2.28 10.54
N GLY A 135 -2.94 -1.06 10.74
CA GLY A 135 -2.53 0.13 10.00
C GLY A 135 -3.12 0.26 8.60
N ASP A 136 -4.03 -0.62 8.20
CA ASP A 136 -4.77 -0.48 6.94
C ASP A 136 -5.70 0.75 6.99
N SER A 137 -5.92 1.37 5.83
CA SER A 137 -6.81 2.54 5.71
C SER A 137 -8.28 2.20 5.91
N GLN A 138 -8.65 0.92 5.81
CA GLN A 138 -10.00 0.41 5.95
C GLN A 138 -10.50 0.40 7.41
N GLU A 139 -9.61 0.50 8.40
CA GLU A 139 -9.99 0.46 9.82
C GLU A 139 -11.08 1.50 10.17
N ALA A 140 -10.86 2.75 9.80
CA ALA A 140 -11.82 3.82 10.09
C ALA A 140 -13.17 3.54 9.40
N GLN A 141 -13.13 3.11 8.15
CA GLN A 141 -14.33 2.77 7.38
C GLN A 141 -15.12 1.63 8.01
N ILE A 142 -14.44 0.56 8.47
CA ILE A 142 -15.11 -0.58 9.13
C ILE A 142 -15.85 -0.09 10.36
N ARG A 143 -15.21 0.72 11.21
CA ARG A 143 -15.83 1.24 12.43
C ARG A 143 -17.03 2.13 12.18
N ASP A 144 -16.98 2.93 11.12
CA ASP A 144 -18.05 3.86 10.75
C ASP A 144 -19.21 3.14 10.08
N SER A 145 -18.95 2.19 9.17
CA SER A 145 -19.98 1.50 8.38
C SER A 145 -20.60 0.31 9.13
N TYR A 146 -19.83 -0.36 9.99
CA TYR A 146 -20.28 -1.58 10.70
C TYR A 146 -20.09 -1.47 12.22
N PRO A 147 -20.71 -0.45 12.89
CA PRO A 147 -20.46 -0.16 14.31
C PRO A 147 -20.91 -1.27 15.27
N LEU A 148 -21.74 -2.22 14.83
CA LEU A 148 -22.16 -3.36 15.65
C LEU A 148 -21.24 -4.58 15.49
N ALA A 149 -20.49 -4.68 14.40
CA ALA A 149 -19.61 -5.81 14.14
C ALA A 149 -18.38 -5.79 15.07
N GLN A 150 -17.83 -6.97 15.30
CA GLN A 150 -16.53 -7.10 15.98
C GLN A 150 -15.41 -6.92 14.96
N VAL A 151 -14.42 -6.07 15.27
CA VAL A 151 -13.26 -5.88 14.41
C VAL A 151 -12.08 -6.62 15.00
N HIS A 152 -11.51 -7.57 14.23
CA HIS A 152 -10.31 -8.30 14.61
C HIS A 152 -9.13 -7.82 13.76
N PHE A 153 -8.03 -7.44 14.44
CA PHE A 153 -6.83 -6.96 13.80
C PHE A 153 -5.80 -8.08 13.62
N TYR A 154 -5.16 -8.08 12.46
CA TYR A 154 -4.12 -9.02 12.08
C TYR A 154 -2.85 -8.28 11.67
N PRO A 155 -1.66 -8.86 11.88
CA PRO A 155 -0.39 -8.18 11.57
C PRO A 155 -0.25 -7.72 10.10
N LYS A 156 -0.94 -8.41 9.19
CA LYS A 156 -0.92 -8.12 7.75
C LYS A 156 -2.31 -8.30 7.14
N THR A 157 -2.59 -7.60 6.06
CA THR A 157 -3.84 -7.75 5.28
C THR A 157 -4.03 -9.20 4.79
N GLU A 158 -2.94 -9.88 4.40
CA GLU A 158 -2.97 -11.29 3.98
C GLU A 158 -3.42 -12.21 5.12
N ASN A 159 -3.03 -11.94 6.36
CA ASN A 159 -3.50 -12.70 7.51
C ASN A 159 -5.00 -12.46 7.78
N ALA A 160 -5.47 -11.22 7.58
CA ALA A 160 -6.89 -10.90 7.68
C ALA A 160 -7.73 -11.62 6.60
N LEU A 161 -7.23 -11.67 5.36
CA LEU A 161 -7.85 -12.42 4.28
C LEU A 161 -7.83 -13.94 4.55
N ALA A 162 -6.72 -14.47 5.06
CA ALA A 162 -6.63 -15.89 5.46
C ALA A 162 -7.60 -16.25 6.59
N ALA A 163 -7.89 -15.33 7.51
CA ALA A 163 -8.90 -15.53 8.54
C ALA A 163 -10.33 -15.67 7.96
N VAL A 164 -10.62 -14.99 6.84
CA VAL A 164 -11.86 -15.20 6.10
C VAL A 164 -11.89 -16.57 5.45
N ASP A 165 -10.81 -16.97 4.78
CA ASP A 165 -10.73 -18.26 4.11
C ASP A 165 -10.87 -19.44 5.10
N SER A 166 -10.21 -19.35 6.26
CA SER A 166 -10.34 -20.36 7.33
C SER A 166 -11.70 -20.35 8.01
N GLY A 167 -12.49 -19.28 7.85
CA GLY A 167 -13.76 -19.08 8.52
C GLY A 167 -13.65 -18.57 9.97
N GLU A 168 -12.49 -18.10 10.38
CA GLU A 168 -12.25 -17.41 11.65
C GLU A 168 -12.91 -16.02 11.65
N ALA A 169 -12.92 -15.34 10.49
CA ALA A 169 -13.66 -14.10 10.28
C ALA A 169 -14.76 -14.27 9.23
N ASP A 170 -15.77 -13.40 9.28
CA ASP A 170 -16.90 -13.42 8.36
C ASP A 170 -16.59 -12.62 7.09
N ALA A 171 -15.85 -11.53 7.20
CA ALA A 171 -15.46 -10.66 6.09
C ALA A 171 -14.11 -10.01 6.34
N CYS A 172 -13.50 -9.53 5.23
CA CYS A 172 -12.34 -8.63 5.25
C CYS A 172 -12.57 -7.51 4.24
N LEU A 173 -12.40 -6.25 4.68
CA LEU A 173 -12.31 -5.12 3.76
C LEU A 173 -10.87 -4.99 3.30
N ALA A 174 -10.66 -5.16 2.00
CA ALA A 174 -9.33 -5.08 1.39
C ALA A 174 -9.42 -4.49 -0.02
N ASP A 175 -8.28 -4.17 -0.60
CA ASP A 175 -8.23 -3.53 -1.92
C ASP A 175 -7.31 -4.30 -2.89
N GLN A 176 -6.06 -3.93 -2.98
CA GLN A 176 -5.09 -4.38 -3.99
C GLN A 176 -4.78 -5.87 -3.96
N SER A 177 -4.85 -6.51 -2.81
CA SER A 177 -4.53 -7.93 -2.63
C SER A 177 -5.70 -8.85 -3.00
N VAL A 178 -6.91 -8.31 -3.15
CA VAL A 178 -8.12 -9.10 -3.40
C VAL A 178 -8.06 -9.93 -4.68
N PRO A 179 -7.66 -9.39 -5.86
CA PRO A 179 -7.64 -10.20 -7.08
C PRO A 179 -6.69 -11.40 -7.00
N ASP A 180 -5.50 -11.20 -6.45
CA ASP A 180 -4.50 -12.27 -6.32
C ASP A 180 -4.91 -13.30 -5.26
N PHE A 181 -5.50 -12.83 -4.16
CA PHE A 181 -6.05 -13.70 -3.12
C PHE A 181 -7.15 -14.62 -3.66
N LEU A 182 -8.14 -14.10 -4.39
CA LEU A 182 -9.25 -14.88 -4.91
C LEU A 182 -8.82 -15.93 -5.94
N LEU A 183 -7.70 -15.73 -6.64
CA LEU A 183 -7.14 -16.76 -7.54
C LEU A 183 -6.67 -17.99 -6.78
N LEU A 184 -6.22 -17.83 -5.54
CA LEU A 184 -5.68 -18.91 -4.71
C LEU A 184 -6.74 -19.52 -3.77
N HIS A 185 -7.82 -18.80 -3.51
CA HIS A 185 -8.86 -19.16 -2.53
C HIS A 185 -10.26 -19.20 -3.16
N PRO A 186 -10.58 -20.25 -3.93
CA PRO A 186 -11.83 -20.33 -4.70
C PRO A 186 -13.10 -20.38 -3.86
N GLU A 187 -13.00 -20.67 -2.55
CA GLU A 187 -14.11 -20.63 -1.61
C GLU A 187 -14.50 -19.20 -1.18
N CYS A 188 -13.61 -18.23 -1.46
CA CYS A 188 -13.84 -16.82 -1.19
C CYS A 188 -14.32 -16.09 -2.43
N THR A 189 -15.08 -15.03 -2.21
CA THR A 189 -15.58 -14.14 -3.26
C THR A 189 -15.66 -12.71 -2.75
N THR A 190 -15.85 -11.76 -3.65
CA THR A 190 -16.28 -10.41 -3.25
C THR A 190 -17.79 -10.37 -3.06
N LEU A 191 -18.23 -9.62 -2.07
CA LEU A 191 -19.65 -9.30 -1.92
C LEU A 191 -20.10 -8.49 -3.13
N THR A 192 -21.28 -8.84 -3.69
CA THR A 192 -21.85 -8.16 -4.86
C THR A 192 -23.12 -7.41 -4.48
N ASP A 193 -23.47 -6.40 -5.28
CA ASP A 193 -24.72 -5.66 -5.18
C ASP A 193 -25.87 -6.40 -5.92
N GLU A 194 -27.05 -5.76 -6.00
CA GLU A 194 -28.23 -6.28 -6.69
C GLU A 194 -28.07 -6.47 -8.21
N ASN A 195 -27.01 -5.91 -8.80
CA ASN A 195 -26.68 -6.03 -10.23
C ASN A 195 -25.56 -7.04 -10.48
N ASP A 196 -25.14 -7.78 -9.45
CA ASP A 196 -24.03 -8.74 -9.49
C ASP A 196 -22.66 -8.07 -9.68
N GLU A 197 -22.55 -6.77 -9.36
CA GLU A 197 -21.30 -6.02 -9.39
C GLU A 197 -20.65 -6.00 -8.01
N PRO A 198 -19.32 -6.11 -7.90
CA PRO A 198 -18.64 -6.07 -6.62
C PRO A 198 -18.95 -4.77 -5.86
N VAL A 199 -19.39 -4.90 -4.61
CA VAL A 199 -19.60 -3.77 -3.71
C VAL A 199 -18.28 -3.02 -3.54
N ARG A 200 -18.30 -1.72 -3.84
CA ARG A 200 -17.16 -0.82 -3.66
C ARG A 200 -17.30 -0.09 -2.35
N THR A 201 -16.41 -0.38 -1.44
CA THR A 201 -16.42 0.27 -0.14
C THR A 201 -15.71 1.61 -0.14
N SER A 202 -14.68 1.78 -0.99
CA SER A 202 -13.95 3.03 -1.17
C SER A 202 -13.37 3.17 -2.57
N ILE A 203 -13.02 4.41 -2.91
CA ILE A 203 -12.12 4.74 -4.02
C ILE A 203 -11.00 5.59 -3.44
N ASP A 204 -9.80 5.03 -3.40
CA ASP A 204 -8.64 5.65 -2.81
C ASP A 204 -7.53 5.84 -3.82
N TYR A 205 -6.66 6.80 -3.54
CA TYR A 205 -5.40 6.96 -4.25
C TYR A 205 -4.25 6.86 -3.26
N SER A 206 -3.20 6.16 -3.65
CA SER A 206 -1.96 6.20 -2.90
C SER A 206 -1.05 7.33 -3.39
N HIS A 207 -0.34 7.89 -2.45
CA HIS A 207 0.56 9.02 -2.65
C HIS A 207 1.90 8.74 -1.95
N PRO A 208 3.01 9.28 -2.44
CA PRO A 208 4.23 9.36 -1.64
C PRO A 208 3.98 10.20 -0.38
N MET A 209 4.56 9.77 0.74
CA MET A 209 4.55 10.54 1.98
C MET A 209 5.93 10.67 2.56
N ILE A 210 6.20 11.80 3.22
CA ILE A 210 7.46 12.17 3.83
C ILE A 210 7.26 12.67 5.26
N LYS A 211 8.35 12.77 6.00
CA LYS A 211 8.38 13.45 7.31
C LYS A 211 7.98 14.92 7.13
N PRO A 212 7.13 15.49 8.02
CA PRO A 212 6.68 16.87 7.91
C PRO A 212 7.78 17.89 8.17
N GLY A 213 7.63 19.08 7.58
CA GLY A 213 8.49 20.24 7.81
C GLY A 213 9.61 20.42 6.78
N ASP A 214 9.71 19.60 5.76
CA ASP A 214 10.67 19.77 4.68
C ASP A 214 9.96 20.10 3.34
N GLN A 215 9.55 21.36 3.21
CA GLN A 215 8.88 21.84 2.01
C GLN A 215 9.74 21.69 0.73
N ARG A 216 11.08 21.77 0.86
CA ARG A 216 11.98 21.61 -0.29
C ARG A 216 11.97 20.19 -0.80
N PHE A 217 12.00 19.20 0.08
CA PHE A 217 11.91 17.78 -0.30
C PHE A 217 10.51 17.44 -0.84
N LEU A 218 9.45 17.94 -0.20
CA LEU A 218 8.09 17.74 -0.69
C LEU A 218 7.91 18.28 -2.10
N ASN A 219 8.34 19.52 -2.36
CA ASN A 219 8.27 20.14 -3.68
C ASN A 219 9.08 19.36 -4.73
N TRP A 220 10.22 18.79 -4.34
CA TRP A 220 11.00 17.94 -5.24
C TRP A 220 10.23 16.66 -5.58
N VAL A 221 9.64 16.00 -4.59
CA VAL A 221 8.81 14.79 -4.80
C VAL A 221 7.62 15.11 -5.70
N ASP A 222 6.90 16.21 -5.45
CA ASP A 222 5.76 16.64 -6.28
C ASP A 222 6.19 16.86 -7.74
N ASN A 223 7.27 17.62 -7.97
CA ASN A 223 7.79 17.86 -9.31
C ASN A 223 8.26 16.57 -9.99
N TRP A 224 8.90 15.67 -9.26
CA TRP A 224 9.33 14.36 -9.76
C TRP A 224 8.12 13.50 -10.20
N MET A 225 7.08 13.44 -9.37
CA MET A 225 5.85 12.72 -9.69
C MET A 225 5.16 13.29 -10.92
N ASP A 226 5.00 14.62 -10.99
CA ASP A 226 4.36 15.29 -12.13
C ASP A 226 5.16 15.08 -13.42
N PHE A 227 6.47 15.26 -13.38
CA PHE A 227 7.35 15.01 -14.52
C PHE A 227 7.19 13.59 -15.08
N HIS A 228 7.28 12.58 -14.23
CA HIS A 228 7.19 11.18 -14.66
C HIS A 228 5.75 10.76 -15.04
N ALA A 229 4.73 11.39 -14.49
CA ALA A 229 3.34 11.20 -14.93
C ALA A 229 3.16 11.73 -16.36
N VAL A 230 3.61 12.96 -16.65
CA VAL A 230 3.52 13.59 -17.97
C VAL A 230 4.36 12.82 -19.02
N GLN A 231 5.52 12.31 -18.64
CA GLN A 231 6.37 11.48 -19.53
C GLN A 231 5.82 10.06 -19.75
N GLY A 232 4.79 9.64 -19.02
CA GLY A 232 4.24 8.29 -19.09
C GLY A 232 5.10 7.22 -18.39
N THR A 233 6.18 7.60 -17.71
CA THR A 233 7.11 6.68 -17.03
C THR A 233 6.40 5.90 -15.93
N ILE A 234 5.52 6.56 -15.15
CA ILE A 234 4.77 5.89 -14.07
C ILE A 234 3.88 4.80 -14.65
N GLU A 235 3.15 5.06 -15.73
CA GLU A 235 2.29 4.07 -16.37
C GLU A 235 3.09 2.93 -17.02
N GLN A 236 4.25 3.24 -17.60
CA GLN A 236 5.15 2.21 -18.13
C GLN A 236 5.65 1.29 -17.01
N ILE A 237 6.08 1.84 -15.87
CA ILE A 237 6.51 1.07 -14.69
C ILE A 237 5.38 0.17 -14.19
N LYS A 238 4.15 0.67 -14.11
CA LYS A 238 2.98 -0.14 -13.69
C LYS A 238 2.76 -1.32 -14.63
N GLN A 239 2.77 -1.09 -15.94
CA GLN A 239 2.59 -2.14 -16.95
C GLN A 239 3.71 -3.18 -16.90
N GLU A 240 4.96 -2.74 -16.76
CA GLU A 240 6.13 -3.60 -16.62
C GLU A 240 6.02 -4.47 -15.35
N ALA A 241 5.71 -3.86 -14.20
CA ALA A 241 5.56 -4.55 -12.93
C ALA A 241 4.46 -5.62 -12.98
N HIS A 242 3.28 -5.29 -13.52
CA HIS A 242 2.19 -6.26 -13.67
C HIS A 242 2.55 -7.41 -14.63
N THR A 243 3.22 -7.12 -15.73
CA THR A 243 3.62 -8.13 -16.71
C THR A 243 4.66 -9.08 -16.10
N ALA A 244 5.67 -8.53 -15.42
CA ALA A 244 6.73 -9.31 -14.77
C ALA A 244 6.17 -10.15 -13.61
N PHE A 245 5.27 -9.58 -12.81
CA PHE A 245 4.61 -10.29 -11.71
C PHE A 245 3.82 -11.50 -12.21
N ARG A 246 2.96 -11.32 -13.21
CA ARG A 246 2.16 -12.42 -13.80
C ARG A 246 3.02 -13.54 -14.36
N ALA A 247 4.14 -13.21 -15.00
CA ALA A 247 5.06 -14.19 -15.56
C ALA A 247 5.77 -15.05 -14.49
N LYS A 248 5.83 -14.57 -13.24
CA LYS A 248 6.55 -15.20 -12.13
C LYS A 248 5.63 -15.52 -10.94
N PHE A 249 4.32 -15.41 -11.10
CA PHE A 249 3.33 -15.42 -10.02
C PHE A 249 3.49 -16.62 -9.08
N GLU A 250 3.49 -17.85 -9.61
CA GLU A 250 3.60 -19.07 -8.79
C GLU A 250 4.87 -19.11 -7.94
N ARG A 251 5.97 -18.60 -8.48
CA ARG A 251 7.26 -18.55 -7.77
C ARG A 251 7.30 -17.49 -6.69
N ILE A 252 6.67 -16.33 -6.93
CA ILE A 252 6.61 -15.22 -5.98
C ILE A 252 5.75 -15.62 -4.77
N VAL A 253 4.61 -16.25 -5.02
CA VAL A 253 3.71 -16.73 -3.96
C VAL A 253 4.41 -17.78 -3.09
N GLY A 254 5.10 -18.74 -3.70
CA GLY A 254 5.84 -19.78 -2.95
C GLY A 254 6.96 -19.22 -2.06
N MET A 255 7.54 -18.06 -2.36
CA MET A 255 8.56 -17.41 -1.50
C MET A 255 7.96 -16.68 -0.28
N SER A 256 6.65 -16.43 -0.24
CA SER A 256 6.01 -15.75 0.88
C SER A 256 5.56 -16.69 2.01
N GLU A 257 5.68 -17.99 1.79
CA GLU A 257 5.32 -19.04 2.77
C GLU A 257 6.51 -19.45 3.67
N ASP A 258 7.72 -19.01 3.35
CA ASP A 258 8.94 -19.19 4.12
C ASP A 258 9.29 -17.93 4.97
#